data_c123b1bdc3e5533131967c7e203eaf76
#
_entry.id   c123b1bdc3e5533131967c7e203eaf76
#
_cell.length_a   1.000
_cell.length_b   1.000
_cell.length_c   1.000
_cell.angle_alpha   90.00
_cell.angle_beta   90.00
_cell.angle_gamma   90.00
#
_symmetry.space_group_name_H-M   'P 1'
#
loop_
_entity.id
_entity.type
_entity.pdbx_description
1 polymer ?
#
loop_
_entity_poly.entity_id
_entity_poly.type
_entity_poly.pdbx_seq_one_letter_code
_entity_poly.pdbx_strand_id
1 'polypeptide(L)'
;MSDIRIISYLPNPRVYKATIAARYSGAKIEVLGDSPPEMVNWLWDYDAFKMNEGDKQAQRASLRKASVGFAGDVYKTDAFLLANPFGDIPMAFTNEGADGVFESNAIMRLAALSGPHAPVLYGSTAQERARIDGFLDKTLLFADLIQKYILAGEGLSNQLHETMQNDFDKYCGALNAVLSDNNYLVGDALSLADIVMLCEFALMSNEGRMAKALQDIGCAPILPGLKDYPALYGHMEKLLAIEAIQQDLAPYARFMGFADVQEASA
;
A
#
# COMPACT_ATOMS: atom_id res chain seq x y z
N MET A 1 14.97 -12.89 -15.61
CA MET A 1 14.52 -11.50 -15.57
C MET A 1 13.27 -11.41 -14.75
N SER A 2 13.02 -10.32 -14.06
CA SER A 2 11.74 -10.03 -13.38
C SER A 2 10.69 -9.70 -14.42
N ASP A 3 9.45 -10.16 -14.22
CA ASP A 3 8.34 -9.86 -15.11
C ASP A 3 7.80 -8.43 -14.83
N ILE A 4 7.99 -7.98 -13.59
CA ILE A 4 7.53 -6.68 -13.09
C ILE A 4 8.66 -6.06 -12.25
N ARG A 5 9.03 -4.81 -12.55
CA ARG A 5 9.98 -4.03 -11.75
C ARG A 5 9.25 -2.84 -11.15
N ILE A 6 9.31 -2.70 -9.82
CA ILE A 6 8.61 -1.64 -9.08
C ILE A 6 9.64 -0.68 -8.49
N ILE A 7 9.46 0.62 -8.71
CA ILE A 7 10.16 1.67 -7.97
C ILE A 7 9.26 2.25 -6.89
N SER A 8 9.77 2.36 -5.65
CA SER A 8 9.04 2.93 -4.52
C SER A 8 9.96 3.31 -3.37
N TYR A 9 9.46 4.09 -2.42
CA TYR A 9 10.08 4.12 -1.09
C TYR A 9 9.78 2.83 -0.32
N LEU A 10 10.67 2.48 0.61
CA LEU A 10 10.57 1.26 1.42
C LEU A 10 10.87 1.57 2.90
N PRO A 11 10.21 0.91 3.84
CA PRO A 11 9.09 -0.02 3.64
C PRO A 11 7.80 0.71 3.22
N ASN A 12 7.00 0.06 2.35
CA ASN A 12 5.74 0.62 1.88
C ASN A 12 4.64 -0.44 1.77
N PRO A 13 3.62 -0.44 2.65
CA PRO A 13 2.52 -1.39 2.58
C PRO A 13 1.78 -1.41 1.24
N ARG A 14 1.77 -0.31 0.49
CA ARG A 14 1.16 -0.25 -0.84
C ARG A 14 1.92 -1.05 -1.90
N VAL A 15 3.24 -1.22 -1.75
CA VAL A 15 4.04 -2.14 -2.59
C VAL A 15 3.74 -3.59 -2.21
N TYR A 16 3.51 -3.85 -0.94
CA TYR A 16 3.25 -5.21 -0.45
C TYR A 16 1.96 -5.82 -1.00
N LYS A 17 1.00 -5.02 -1.44
CA LYS A 17 -0.13 -5.50 -2.22
C LYS A 17 0.33 -6.34 -3.42
N ALA A 18 1.30 -5.83 -4.17
CA ALA A 18 1.82 -6.49 -5.37
C ALA A 18 2.73 -7.68 -5.02
N THR A 19 3.61 -7.55 -4.02
CA THR A 19 4.50 -8.67 -3.63
C THR A 19 3.72 -9.85 -3.05
N ILE A 20 2.67 -9.60 -2.25
CA ILE A 20 1.76 -10.63 -1.77
C ILE A 20 1.04 -11.28 -2.97
N ALA A 21 0.44 -10.49 -3.86
CA ALA A 21 -0.24 -11.01 -5.04
C ALA A 21 0.68 -11.86 -5.93
N ALA A 22 1.93 -11.45 -6.09
CA ALA A 22 2.93 -12.17 -6.86
C ALA A 22 3.28 -13.54 -6.27
N ARG A 23 3.35 -13.67 -4.94
CA ARG A 23 3.59 -14.98 -4.30
C ARG A 23 2.50 -16.00 -4.62
N TYR A 24 1.27 -15.55 -4.76
CA TYR A 24 0.14 -16.41 -5.17
C TYR A 24 0.13 -16.72 -6.66
N SER A 25 0.39 -15.72 -7.50
CA SER A 25 0.37 -15.90 -8.97
C SER A 25 1.64 -16.56 -9.51
N GLY A 26 2.76 -16.49 -8.76
CA GLY A 26 4.08 -16.91 -9.24
C GLY A 26 4.77 -15.88 -10.14
N ALA A 27 4.27 -14.64 -10.22
CA ALA A 27 4.93 -13.56 -10.94
C ALA A 27 6.27 -13.18 -10.29
N LYS A 28 7.25 -12.84 -11.11
CA LYS A 28 8.58 -12.41 -10.65
C LYS A 28 8.63 -10.89 -10.52
N ILE A 29 8.68 -10.42 -9.29
CA ILE A 29 8.77 -8.99 -8.98
C ILE A 29 10.16 -8.64 -8.48
N GLU A 30 10.70 -7.53 -8.99
CA GLU A 30 11.86 -6.83 -8.43
C GLU A 30 11.40 -5.48 -7.89
N VAL A 31 11.76 -5.16 -6.64
CA VAL A 31 11.41 -3.86 -6.01
C VAL A 31 12.69 -3.08 -5.79
N LEU A 32 12.75 -1.88 -6.35
CA LEU A 32 13.87 -0.94 -6.24
C LEU A 32 13.44 0.27 -5.41
N GLY A 33 14.30 0.68 -4.48
CA GLY A 33 14.05 1.87 -3.66
C GLY A 33 14.77 1.85 -2.34
N ASP A 34 14.48 2.87 -1.53
CA ASP A 34 15.10 3.13 -0.24
C ASP A 34 14.09 3.81 0.70
N SER A 35 14.52 4.18 1.89
CA SER A 35 13.69 4.95 2.82
C SER A 35 13.17 6.25 2.19
N PRO A 36 12.01 6.79 2.62
CA PRO A 36 11.45 7.99 2.02
C PRO A 36 12.42 9.17 1.91
N PRO A 37 13.24 9.50 2.95
CA PRO A 37 14.23 10.58 2.83
C PRO A 37 15.31 10.32 1.79
N GLU A 38 15.67 9.04 1.54
CA GLU A 38 16.73 8.68 0.60
C GLU A 38 16.28 8.65 -0.85
N MET A 39 14.98 8.54 -1.11
CA MET A 39 14.43 8.52 -2.47
C MET A 39 14.73 9.80 -3.27
N VAL A 40 15.04 10.91 -2.62
CA VAL A 40 15.51 12.14 -3.29
C VAL A 40 16.90 11.98 -3.93
N ASN A 41 17.65 10.97 -3.50
CA ASN A 41 18.96 10.60 -4.03
C ASN A 41 18.91 9.53 -5.12
N TRP A 42 17.71 9.08 -5.51
CA TRP A 42 17.52 8.05 -6.53
C TRP A 42 17.13 8.67 -7.88
N LEU A 43 17.65 8.07 -8.97
CA LEU A 43 17.08 8.28 -10.30
C LEU A 43 15.80 7.45 -10.42
N TRP A 44 14.67 8.10 -10.71
CA TRP A 44 13.40 7.43 -10.94
C TRP A 44 13.27 7.12 -12.42
N ASP A 45 13.47 5.86 -12.75
CA ASP A 45 13.43 5.30 -14.10
C ASP A 45 13.22 3.78 -14.02
N TYR A 46 13.11 3.10 -15.15
CA TYR A 46 13.13 1.63 -15.22
C TYR A 46 14.40 1.05 -14.56
N ASP A 47 15.56 1.60 -14.89
CA ASP A 47 16.84 1.25 -14.28
C ASP A 47 17.19 2.16 -13.08
N ALA A 48 16.21 2.26 -12.16
CA ALA A 48 16.36 3.09 -10.97
C ALA A 48 17.55 2.67 -10.12
N PHE A 49 18.34 3.65 -9.66
CA PHE A 49 19.48 3.42 -8.79
C PHE A 49 19.74 4.61 -7.89
N LYS A 50 20.45 4.37 -6.77
CA LYS A 50 20.91 5.42 -5.86
C LYS A 50 22.12 6.12 -6.46
N MET A 51 22.02 7.43 -6.68
CA MET A 51 23.01 8.26 -7.34
C MET A 51 24.10 8.73 -6.38
N ASN A 52 25.33 8.79 -6.85
CA ASN A 52 26.41 9.57 -6.27
C ASN A 52 26.39 11.02 -6.80
N GLU A 53 27.28 11.90 -6.32
CA GLU A 53 27.31 13.31 -6.72
C GLU A 53 27.65 13.51 -8.23
N GLY A 54 28.44 12.62 -8.82
CA GLY A 54 28.74 12.64 -10.27
C GLY A 54 27.49 12.30 -11.09
N ASP A 55 26.74 11.29 -10.65
CA ASP A 55 25.47 10.90 -11.28
C ASP A 55 24.43 12.01 -11.19
N LYS A 56 24.29 12.66 -10.02
CA LYS A 56 23.38 13.80 -9.83
C LYS A 56 23.71 14.96 -10.77
N GLN A 57 25.01 15.26 -10.95
CA GLN A 57 25.44 16.28 -11.90
C GLN A 57 25.10 15.90 -13.34
N ALA A 58 25.30 14.64 -13.73
CA ALA A 58 24.96 14.12 -15.06
C ALA A 58 23.44 14.13 -15.30
N GLN A 59 22.64 13.82 -14.28
CA GLN A 59 21.18 13.74 -14.31
C GLN A 59 20.47 15.05 -13.96
N ARG A 60 21.17 16.18 -13.91
CA ARG A 60 20.58 17.47 -13.52
C ARG A 60 19.36 17.88 -14.36
N ALA A 61 19.30 17.49 -15.62
CA ALA A 61 18.17 17.73 -16.51
C ALA A 61 16.90 16.95 -16.10
N SER A 62 17.05 15.87 -15.32
CA SER A 62 15.93 15.05 -14.79
C SER A 62 15.35 15.57 -13.48
N LEU A 63 15.89 16.68 -12.93
CA LEU A 63 15.40 17.25 -11.67
C LEU A 63 13.99 17.80 -11.84
N ARG A 64 13.07 17.34 -11.00
CA ARG A 64 11.65 17.73 -11.03
C ARG A 64 11.16 18.00 -9.62
N LYS A 65 10.24 18.94 -9.46
CA LYS A 65 9.60 19.18 -8.17
C LYS A 65 8.81 17.96 -7.73
N ALA A 66 9.00 17.55 -6.48
CA ALA A 66 8.18 16.50 -5.89
C ALA A 66 6.73 16.99 -5.67
N SER A 67 5.76 16.08 -5.77
CA SER A 67 4.34 16.42 -5.62
C SER A 67 3.81 16.13 -4.22
N VAL A 68 3.97 14.91 -3.71
CA VAL A 68 3.40 14.48 -2.42
C VAL A 68 4.40 13.61 -1.68
N GLY A 69 4.53 13.83 -0.36
CA GLY A 69 5.30 12.97 0.53
C GLY A 69 6.82 13.13 0.48
N PHE A 70 7.34 13.99 -0.39
CA PHE A 70 8.77 14.29 -0.50
C PHE A 70 9.01 15.80 -0.38
N ALA A 71 10.02 16.17 0.39
CA ALA A 71 10.45 17.56 0.50
C ALA A 71 11.49 17.86 -0.58
N GLY A 72 11.19 18.85 -1.45
CA GLY A 72 12.15 19.33 -2.46
C GLY A 72 12.01 18.65 -3.83
N ASP A 73 13.12 18.58 -4.54
CA ASP A 73 13.18 18.06 -5.90
C ASP A 73 13.64 16.58 -5.90
N VAL A 74 13.18 15.83 -6.90
CA VAL A 74 13.53 14.44 -7.15
C VAL A 74 13.95 14.27 -8.61
N TYR A 75 14.75 13.26 -8.91
CA TYR A 75 15.25 13.01 -10.26
C TYR A 75 14.33 12.03 -10.99
N LYS A 76 13.51 12.53 -11.93
CA LYS A 76 12.60 11.74 -12.77
C LYS A 76 13.00 11.92 -14.23
N THR A 77 13.28 10.82 -14.92
CA THR A 77 13.56 10.89 -16.36
C THR A 77 12.31 11.23 -17.16
N ASP A 78 12.47 11.69 -18.39
CA ASP A 78 11.34 11.91 -19.30
C ASP A 78 10.66 10.57 -19.66
N ALA A 79 11.42 9.46 -19.72
CA ALA A 79 10.89 8.12 -19.91
C ALA A 79 9.97 7.70 -18.74
N PHE A 80 10.41 7.96 -17.50
CA PHE A 80 9.58 7.73 -16.32
C PHE A 80 8.26 8.51 -16.38
N LEU A 81 8.33 9.80 -16.74
CA LEU A 81 7.14 10.66 -16.82
C LEU A 81 6.23 10.32 -18.00
N LEU A 82 6.77 9.76 -19.08
CA LEU A 82 5.97 9.22 -20.18
C LEU A 82 5.20 7.98 -19.76
N ALA A 83 5.84 7.10 -18.98
CA ALA A 83 5.24 5.87 -18.46
C ALA A 83 4.27 6.13 -17.29
N ASN A 84 4.52 7.18 -16.49
CA ASN A 84 3.63 7.64 -15.41
C ASN A 84 3.45 9.17 -15.46
N PRO A 85 2.38 9.66 -16.12
CA PRO A 85 2.15 11.11 -16.26
C PRO A 85 1.95 11.86 -14.95
N PHE A 86 1.58 11.16 -13.85
CA PHE A 86 1.41 11.74 -12.53
C PHE A 86 2.75 11.88 -11.78
N GLY A 87 3.76 11.09 -12.19
CA GLY A 87 5.12 11.20 -11.69
C GLY A 87 5.27 10.82 -10.22
N ASP A 88 4.43 9.95 -9.69
CA ASP A 88 4.44 9.46 -8.31
C ASP A 88 4.92 8.00 -8.22
N ILE A 89 5.09 7.50 -7.00
CA ILE A 89 5.46 6.12 -6.69
C ILE A 89 4.54 5.57 -5.59
N PRO A 90 4.24 4.24 -5.60
CA PRO A 90 4.89 3.19 -6.38
C PRO A 90 4.51 3.23 -7.86
N MET A 91 5.50 2.94 -8.71
CA MET A 91 5.38 2.79 -10.15
C MET A 91 5.94 1.43 -10.56
N ALA A 92 5.28 0.71 -11.45
CA ALA A 92 5.75 -0.55 -12.00
C ALA A 92 6.04 -0.44 -13.50
N PHE A 93 7.05 -1.19 -13.94
CA PHE A 93 7.43 -1.34 -15.34
C PHE A 93 7.35 -2.81 -15.75
N THR A 94 6.92 -3.04 -16.99
CA THR A 94 6.98 -4.32 -17.69
C THR A 94 7.68 -4.15 -19.05
N ASN A 95 7.89 -5.25 -19.76
CA ASN A 95 8.48 -5.22 -21.11
C ASN A 95 9.80 -4.41 -21.16
N GLU A 96 10.71 -4.65 -20.21
CA GLU A 96 12.01 -3.98 -20.12
C GLU A 96 11.90 -2.44 -20.07
N GLY A 97 10.85 -1.93 -19.43
CA GLY A 97 10.63 -0.49 -19.25
C GLY A 97 9.74 0.16 -20.30
N ALA A 98 9.30 -0.59 -21.34
CA ALA A 98 8.47 -0.04 -22.41
C ALA A 98 7.05 0.33 -21.93
N ASP A 99 6.52 -0.40 -20.95
CA ASP A 99 5.16 -0.18 -20.44
C ASP A 99 5.19 0.17 -18.95
N GLY A 100 4.48 1.23 -18.59
CA GLY A 100 4.33 1.69 -17.21
C GLY A 100 2.94 1.37 -16.65
N VAL A 101 2.91 0.96 -15.38
CA VAL A 101 1.68 0.79 -14.60
C VAL A 101 1.82 1.54 -13.29
N PHE A 102 0.92 2.46 -13.04
CA PHE A 102 0.85 3.29 -11.84
C PHE A 102 -0.42 2.98 -11.05
N GLU A 103 -0.54 3.49 -9.82
CA GLU A 103 -1.51 3.13 -8.80
C GLU A 103 -1.28 1.73 -8.20
N SER A 104 -1.09 1.69 -6.87
CA SER A 104 -0.77 0.44 -6.15
C SER A 104 -1.79 -0.68 -6.37
N ASN A 105 -3.07 -0.35 -6.52
CA ASN A 105 -4.12 -1.32 -6.81
C ASN A 105 -4.02 -1.88 -8.24
N ALA A 106 -3.60 -1.07 -9.22
CA ALA A 106 -3.36 -1.52 -10.60
C ALA A 106 -2.12 -2.42 -10.66
N ILE A 107 -1.04 -2.05 -9.95
CA ILE A 107 0.18 -2.85 -9.85
C ILE A 107 -0.11 -4.20 -9.18
N MET A 108 -0.96 -4.23 -8.14
CA MET A 108 -1.41 -5.48 -7.51
C MET A 108 -2.19 -6.37 -8.49
N ARG A 109 -3.12 -5.79 -9.28
CA ARG A 109 -3.85 -6.56 -10.32
C ARG A 109 -2.90 -7.12 -11.37
N LEU A 110 -1.93 -6.31 -11.82
CA LEU A 110 -0.90 -6.77 -12.75
C LEU A 110 -0.16 -7.97 -12.17
N ALA A 111 0.32 -7.89 -10.93
CA ALA A 111 1.02 -8.98 -10.25
C ALA A 111 0.15 -10.25 -10.13
N ALA A 112 -1.14 -10.09 -9.78
CA ALA A 112 -2.07 -11.21 -9.68
C ALA A 112 -2.36 -11.92 -11.03
N LEU A 113 -2.18 -11.21 -12.15
CA LEU A 113 -2.51 -11.71 -13.48
C LEU A 113 -1.29 -12.14 -14.33
N SER A 114 -0.06 -11.81 -13.89
CA SER A 114 1.15 -12.04 -14.69
C SER A 114 1.84 -13.36 -14.42
N GLY A 115 1.49 -14.07 -13.37
CA GLY A 115 2.16 -15.32 -13.00
C GLY A 115 1.54 -16.57 -13.63
N PRO A 116 2.26 -17.72 -13.60
CA PRO A 116 1.77 -18.97 -14.16
C PRO A 116 0.54 -19.56 -13.43
N HIS A 117 0.25 -19.07 -12.22
CA HIS A 117 -0.90 -19.51 -11.40
C HIS A 117 -2.06 -18.50 -11.41
N ALA A 118 -2.03 -17.51 -12.30
CA ALA A 118 -3.10 -16.51 -12.44
C ALA A 118 -4.41 -17.14 -13.00
N PRO A 119 -5.59 -16.62 -12.65
CA PRO A 119 -5.89 -15.49 -11.76
C PRO A 119 -6.43 -15.91 -10.38
N VAL A 120 -5.62 -16.44 -9.50
CA VAL A 120 -6.04 -17.02 -8.20
C VAL A 120 -6.76 -15.99 -7.30
N LEU A 121 -6.34 -14.73 -7.30
CA LEU A 121 -6.81 -13.72 -6.34
C LEU A 121 -7.85 -12.74 -6.92
N TYR A 122 -8.06 -12.73 -8.23
CA TYR A 122 -8.87 -11.71 -8.90
C TYR A 122 -10.22 -12.26 -9.41
N GLY A 123 -10.75 -13.26 -8.71
CA GLY A 123 -12.05 -13.84 -9.02
C GLY A 123 -12.08 -14.66 -10.32
N SER A 124 -12.99 -15.62 -10.39
CA SER A 124 -13.17 -16.53 -11.52
C SER A 124 -14.22 -16.03 -12.51
N THR A 125 -15.20 -15.24 -12.04
CA THR A 125 -16.30 -14.69 -12.83
C THR A 125 -16.22 -13.19 -13.00
N ALA A 126 -16.90 -12.63 -14.00
CA ALA A 126 -17.01 -11.17 -14.17
C ALA A 126 -17.66 -10.50 -12.96
N GLN A 127 -18.64 -11.15 -12.33
CA GLN A 127 -19.32 -10.62 -11.15
C GLN A 127 -18.37 -10.56 -9.94
N GLU A 128 -17.59 -11.61 -9.68
CA GLU A 128 -16.60 -11.60 -8.62
C GLU A 128 -15.56 -10.51 -8.83
N ARG A 129 -15.02 -10.38 -10.05
CA ARG A 129 -14.07 -9.32 -10.40
C ARG A 129 -14.63 -7.93 -10.17
N ALA A 130 -15.85 -7.67 -10.65
CA ALA A 130 -16.51 -6.38 -10.43
C ALA A 130 -16.74 -6.10 -8.93
N ARG A 131 -17.06 -7.13 -8.13
CA ARG A 131 -17.22 -6.97 -6.68
C ARG A 131 -15.89 -6.72 -5.99
N ILE A 132 -14.82 -7.40 -6.39
CA ILE A 132 -13.45 -7.12 -5.92
C ILE A 132 -13.09 -5.67 -6.26
N ASP A 133 -13.28 -5.23 -7.50
CA ASP A 133 -13.00 -3.83 -7.90
C ASP A 133 -13.80 -2.83 -7.08
N GLY A 134 -15.06 -3.12 -6.75
CA GLY A 134 -15.85 -2.27 -5.86
C GLY A 134 -15.22 -2.09 -4.46
N PHE A 135 -14.63 -3.14 -3.89
CA PHE A 135 -13.85 -3.01 -2.64
C PHE A 135 -12.54 -2.25 -2.85
N LEU A 136 -11.82 -2.49 -3.94
CA LEU A 136 -10.59 -1.77 -4.25
C LEU A 136 -10.82 -0.27 -4.41
N ASP A 137 -11.91 0.12 -5.09
CA ASP A 137 -12.28 1.53 -5.29
C ASP A 137 -12.71 2.20 -3.99
N LYS A 138 -13.48 1.50 -3.15
CA LYS A 138 -13.84 2.02 -1.81
C LYS A 138 -12.62 2.16 -0.92
N THR A 139 -11.73 1.18 -0.94
CA THR A 139 -10.48 1.24 -0.19
C THR A 139 -9.56 2.35 -0.70
N LEU A 140 -9.57 2.68 -2.00
CA LEU A 140 -8.79 3.78 -2.56
C LEU A 140 -9.22 5.14 -1.98
N LEU A 141 -10.52 5.37 -1.82
CA LEU A 141 -11.03 6.60 -1.17
C LEU A 141 -10.61 6.68 0.30
N PHE A 142 -10.70 5.58 1.02
CA PHE A 142 -10.23 5.47 2.40
C PHE A 142 -8.70 5.69 2.50
N ALA A 143 -7.95 5.10 1.59
CA ALA A 143 -6.49 5.22 1.49
C ALA A 143 -6.00 6.66 1.21
N ASP A 144 -6.74 7.43 0.40
CA ASP A 144 -6.46 8.86 0.16
C ASP A 144 -6.60 9.67 1.45
N LEU A 145 -7.64 9.40 2.22
CA LEU A 145 -7.86 10.06 3.52
C LEU A 145 -6.81 9.64 4.56
N ILE A 146 -6.46 8.34 4.65
CA ILE A 146 -5.35 7.86 5.50
C ILE A 146 -4.06 8.63 5.18
N GLN A 147 -3.74 8.77 3.90
CA GLN A 147 -2.52 9.47 3.48
C GLN A 147 -2.53 10.93 3.90
N LYS A 148 -3.63 11.65 3.67
CA LYS A 148 -3.80 13.05 4.10
C LYS A 148 -3.66 13.19 5.61
N TYR A 149 -4.27 12.27 6.35
CA TYR A 149 -4.24 12.23 7.80
C TYR A 149 -2.83 12.01 8.34
N ILE A 150 -2.14 10.96 7.88
CA ILE A 150 -0.79 10.62 8.34
C ILE A 150 0.23 11.71 7.95
N LEU A 151 0.11 12.29 6.76
CA LEU A 151 1.03 13.33 6.27
C LEU A 151 0.74 14.72 6.85
N ALA A 152 -0.36 14.90 7.57
CA ALA A 152 -0.66 16.19 8.21
C ALA A 152 0.40 16.60 9.25
N GLY A 153 1.02 15.63 9.95
CA GLY A 153 2.08 15.91 10.92
C GLY A 153 1.64 16.96 11.94
N GLU A 154 2.45 18.02 12.12
CA GLU A 154 2.13 19.15 13.00
C GLU A 154 0.94 20.01 12.51
N GLY A 155 0.52 19.85 11.25
CA GLY A 155 -0.66 20.51 10.68
C GLY A 155 -1.96 19.75 10.93
N LEU A 156 -1.97 18.69 11.75
CA LEU A 156 -3.18 17.95 12.09
C LEU A 156 -4.20 18.87 12.77
N SER A 157 -5.44 18.85 12.29
CA SER A 157 -6.56 19.61 12.85
C SER A 157 -7.64 18.69 13.41
N ASN A 158 -8.44 19.19 14.37
CA ASN A 158 -9.61 18.47 14.89
C ASN A 158 -10.58 18.09 13.75
N GLN A 159 -10.78 18.98 12.76
CA GLN A 159 -11.64 18.71 11.60
C GLN A 159 -11.14 17.52 10.76
N LEU A 160 -9.83 17.43 10.50
CA LEU A 160 -9.26 16.31 9.73
C LEU A 160 -9.32 15.01 10.54
N HIS A 161 -9.06 15.07 11.85
CA HIS A 161 -9.18 13.92 12.75
C HIS A 161 -10.61 13.40 12.81
N GLU A 162 -11.60 14.28 12.99
CA GLU A 162 -13.02 13.91 12.99
C GLU A 162 -13.45 13.29 11.65
N THR A 163 -12.99 13.86 10.54
CA THR A 163 -13.26 13.32 9.19
C THR A 163 -12.68 11.91 9.07
N MET A 164 -11.44 11.70 9.51
CA MET A 164 -10.79 10.39 9.49
C MET A 164 -11.51 9.37 10.39
N GLN A 165 -11.93 9.78 11.60
CA GLN A 165 -12.68 8.92 12.51
C GLN A 165 -14.02 8.48 11.89
N ASN A 166 -14.78 9.41 11.33
CA ASN A 166 -16.07 9.12 10.70
C ASN A 166 -15.93 8.16 9.50
N ASP A 167 -14.90 8.36 8.65
CA ASP A 167 -14.64 7.46 7.52
C ASP A 167 -14.11 6.09 7.98
N PHE A 168 -13.30 6.05 9.03
CA PHE A 168 -12.84 4.82 9.66
C PHE A 168 -14.03 4.00 10.16
N ASP A 169 -14.92 4.60 10.94
CA ASP A 169 -16.10 3.93 11.50
C ASP A 169 -17.02 3.40 10.39
N LYS A 170 -17.25 4.21 9.37
CA LYS A 170 -18.05 3.82 8.20
C LYS A 170 -17.40 2.66 7.42
N TYR A 171 -16.11 2.74 7.17
CA TYR A 171 -15.37 1.72 6.41
C TYR A 171 -15.29 0.41 7.20
N CYS A 172 -14.86 0.46 8.47
CA CYS A 172 -14.78 -0.70 9.34
C CYS A 172 -16.17 -1.34 9.58
N GLY A 173 -17.19 -0.55 9.81
CA GLY A 173 -18.56 -1.04 9.99
C GLY A 173 -19.09 -1.80 8.77
N ALA A 174 -18.83 -1.29 7.57
CA ALA A 174 -19.21 -1.96 6.32
C ALA A 174 -18.47 -3.29 6.12
N LEU A 175 -17.16 -3.33 6.35
CA LEU A 175 -16.37 -4.56 6.24
C LEU A 175 -16.75 -5.58 7.32
N ASN A 176 -16.97 -5.13 8.55
CA ASN A 176 -17.39 -5.98 9.66
C ASN A 176 -18.75 -6.65 9.36
N ALA A 177 -19.70 -5.90 8.80
CA ALA A 177 -21.00 -6.46 8.41
C ALA A 177 -20.86 -7.55 7.33
N VAL A 178 -20.01 -7.36 6.32
CA VAL A 178 -19.76 -8.39 5.30
C VAL A 178 -19.11 -9.62 5.92
N LEU A 179 -18.11 -9.44 6.78
CA LEU A 179 -17.30 -10.51 7.36
C LEU A 179 -18.02 -11.24 8.52
N SER A 180 -19.14 -10.69 9.03
CA SER A 180 -19.98 -11.40 10.01
C SER A 180 -20.65 -12.63 9.42
N ASP A 181 -20.94 -12.62 8.12
CA ASP A 181 -21.62 -13.69 7.41
C ASP A 181 -20.72 -14.43 6.39
N ASN A 182 -19.49 -13.94 6.18
CA ASN A 182 -18.59 -14.47 5.15
C ASN A 182 -17.15 -14.66 5.69
N ASN A 183 -16.45 -15.64 5.17
CA ASN A 183 -15.04 -15.88 5.52
C ASN A 183 -14.07 -14.90 4.84
N TYR A 184 -14.45 -14.31 3.70
CA TYR A 184 -13.67 -13.36 2.91
C TYR A 184 -14.57 -12.23 2.39
N LEU A 185 -13.99 -11.13 1.98
CA LEU A 185 -14.75 -9.97 1.45
C LEU A 185 -15.48 -10.30 0.15
N VAL A 186 -14.92 -11.20 -0.68
CA VAL A 186 -15.53 -11.65 -1.92
C VAL A 186 -15.27 -13.15 -2.11
N GLY A 187 -16.34 -13.93 -2.32
CA GLY A 187 -16.25 -15.37 -2.55
C GLY A 187 -15.83 -16.17 -1.33
N ASP A 188 -15.31 -17.36 -1.57
CA ASP A 188 -14.99 -18.33 -0.52
C ASP A 188 -13.48 -18.50 -0.27
N ALA A 189 -12.65 -17.63 -0.88
CA ALA A 189 -11.20 -17.65 -0.78
C ALA A 189 -10.60 -16.24 -0.73
N LEU A 190 -9.33 -16.17 -0.30
CA LEU A 190 -8.56 -14.92 -0.31
C LEU A 190 -8.64 -14.24 -1.67
N SER A 191 -8.90 -12.94 -1.66
CA SER A 191 -8.99 -12.10 -2.86
C SER A 191 -8.15 -10.82 -2.74
N LEU A 192 -8.03 -10.08 -3.85
CA LEU A 192 -7.38 -8.77 -3.85
C LEU A 192 -8.08 -7.77 -2.90
N ALA A 193 -9.38 -7.95 -2.64
CA ALA A 193 -10.12 -7.09 -1.70
C ALA A 193 -9.58 -7.24 -0.26
N ASP A 194 -9.27 -8.45 0.17
CA ASP A 194 -8.73 -8.73 1.50
C ASP A 194 -7.30 -8.19 1.64
N ILE A 195 -6.49 -8.34 0.59
CA ILE A 195 -5.09 -7.87 0.57
C ILE A 195 -5.03 -6.34 0.62
N VAL A 196 -5.84 -5.65 -0.20
CA VAL A 196 -5.81 -4.18 -0.24
C VAL A 196 -6.25 -3.58 1.09
N MET A 197 -7.31 -4.13 1.69
CA MET A 197 -7.79 -3.73 3.00
C MET A 197 -6.68 -3.85 4.06
N LEU A 198 -6.05 -5.01 4.16
CA LEU A 198 -5.02 -5.27 5.17
C LEU A 198 -3.80 -4.36 5.00
N CYS A 199 -3.35 -4.13 3.75
CA CYS A 199 -2.21 -3.25 3.47
C CYS A 199 -2.51 -1.77 3.80
N GLU A 200 -3.74 -1.28 3.63
CA GLU A 200 -4.08 0.09 4.00
C GLU A 200 -4.18 0.25 5.54
N PHE A 201 -4.66 -0.74 6.28
CA PHE A 201 -4.55 -0.72 7.74
C PHE A 201 -3.09 -0.78 8.22
N ALA A 202 -2.23 -1.54 7.55
CA ALA A 202 -0.80 -1.53 7.81
C ALA A 202 -0.20 -0.13 7.57
N LEU A 203 -0.61 0.59 6.53
CA LEU A 203 -0.22 1.98 6.32
C LEU A 203 -0.75 2.89 7.42
N MET A 204 -2.02 2.73 7.81
CA MET A 204 -2.65 3.52 8.87
C MET A 204 -1.94 3.33 10.23
N SER A 205 -1.27 2.21 10.46
CA SER A 205 -0.50 1.99 11.70
C SER A 205 0.63 3.01 11.94
N ASN A 206 1.01 3.79 10.89
CA ASN A 206 1.89 4.95 11.06
C ASN A 206 1.27 6.08 11.90
N GLU A 207 -0.02 6.03 12.22
CA GLU A 207 -0.67 6.90 13.22
C GLU A 207 0.11 6.90 14.55
N GLY A 208 0.75 5.78 14.91
CA GLY A 208 1.61 5.70 16.11
C GLY A 208 2.74 6.75 16.14
N ARG A 209 3.14 7.30 14.98
CA ARG A 209 4.12 8.39 14.88
C ARG A 209 3.52 9.78 15.13
N MET A 210 2.20 9.88 15.20
CA MET A 210 1.46 11.15 15.36
C MET A 210 1.11 11.47 16.81
N ALA A 211 1.66 10.74 17.80
CA ALA A 211 1.31 10.86 19.22
C ALA A 211 1.35 12.31 19.71
N LYS A 212 2.39 13.08 19.32
CA LYS A 212 2.49 14.51 19.71
C LYS A 212 1.40 15.35 19.06
N ALA A 213 1.17 15.19 17.73
CA ALA A 213 0.15 15.95 17.02
C ALA A 213 -1.26 15.67 17.56
N LEU A 214 -1.56 14.40 17.89
CA LEU A 214 -2.81 14.01 18.52
C LEU A 214 -2.98 14.64 19.92
N GLN A 215 -1.92 14.63 20.71
CA GLN A 215 -1.93 15.28 22.03
C GLN A 215 -2.17 16.79 21.91
N ASP A 216 -1.53 17.46 20.94
CA ASP A 216 -1.65 18.91 20.75
C ASP A 216 -3.09 19.33 20.39
N ILE A 217 -3.87 18.46 19.72
CA ILE A 217 -5.29 18.68 19.40
C ILE A 217 -6.26 18.03 20.42
N GLY A 218 -5.75 17.35 21.47
CA GLY A 218 -6.56 16.72 22.50
C GLY A 218 -7.34 15.49 22.05
N CYS A 219 -6.87 14.77 21.01
CA CYS A 219 -7.52 13.59 20.43
C CYS A 219 -6.76 12.29 20.75
N ALA A 220 -7.50 11.17 20.80
CA ALA A 220 -6.93 9.83 20.90
C ALA A 220 -6.62 9.25 19.50
N PRO A 221 -5.72 8.26 19.40
CA PRO A 221 -5.53 7.51 18.16
C PRO A 221 -6.82 6.78 17.71
N ILE A 222 -7.05 6.72 16.41
CA ILE A 222 -8.24 6.10 15.79
C ILE A 222 -8.06 4.59 15.65
N LEU A 223 -6.88 4.15 15.21
CA LEU A 223 -6.62 2.74 14.86
C LEU A 223 -6.95 1.73 15.98
N PRO A 224 -6.75 2.01 17.29
CA PRO A 224 -7.16 1.10 18.36
C PRO A 224 -8.66 0.76 18.38
N GLY A 225 -9.52 1.62 17.82
CA GLY A 225 -10.95 1.38 17.62
C GLY A 225 -11.28 0.22 16.67
N LEU A 226 -10.29 -0.33 15.95
CA LEU A 226 -10.46 -1.52 15.11
C LEU A 226 -11.02 -2.72 15.90
N LYS A 227 -10.72 -2.81 17.20
CA LYS A 227 -11.23 -3.86 18.11
C LYS A 227 -12.76 -3.84 18.31
N ASP A 228 -13.38 -2.71 18.02
CA ASP A 228 -14.85 -2.56 18.12
C ASP A 228 -15.57 -3.26 16.94
N TYR A 229 -14.83 -3.78 15.96
CA TYR A 229 -15.29 -4.49 14.77
C TYR A 229 -14.80 -5.95 14.77
N PRO A 230 -15.40 -6.85 15.59
CA PRO A 230 -14.81 -8.15 15.91
C PRO A 230 -14.68 -9.10 14.71
N ALA A 231 -15.62 -9.06 13.73
CA ALA A 231 -15.51 -9.90 12.53
C ALA A 231 -14.36 -9.43 11.63
N LEU A 232 -14.21 -8.12 11.43
CA LEU A 232 -13.09 -7.53 10.70
C LEU A 232 -11.76 -7.80 11.42
N TYR A 233 -11.71 -7.58 12.74
CA TYR A 233 -10.49 -7.80 13.53
C TYR A 233 -10.04 -9.26 13.45
N GLY A 234 -10.95 -10.22 13.67
CA GLY A 234 -10.65 -11.65 13.57
C GLY A 234 -10.29 -12.10 12.15
N HIS A 235 -10.82 -11.45 11.11
CA HIS A 235 -10.43 -11.71 9.73
C HIS A 235 -8.98 -11.23 9.46
N MET A 236 -8.64 -10.02 9.90
CA MET A 236 -7.25 -9.51 9.78
C MET A 236 -6.25 -10.39 10.52
N GLU A 237 -6.59 -10.87 11.71
CA GLU A 237 -5.76 -11.80 12.46
C GLU A 237 -5.49 -13.10 11.67
N LYS A 238 -6.53 -13.69 11.07
CA LYS A 238 -6.40 -14.86 10.19
C LYS A 238 -5.51 -14.58 8.97
N LEU A 239 -5.67 -13.41 8.34
CA LEU A 239 -4.84 -13.03 7.19
C LEU A 239 -3.36 -12.87 7.58
N LEU A 240 -3.09 -12.22 8.72
CA LEU A 240 -1.74 -12.03 9.25
C LEU A 240 -1.06 -13.34 9.66
N ALA A 241 -1.81 -14.44 9.87
CA ALA A 241 -1.26 -15.76 10.11
C ALA A 241 -0.80 -16.48 8.82
N ILE A 242 -1.12 -15.95 7.64
CA ILE A 242 -0.74 -16.55 6.36
C ILE A 242 0.72 -16.19 6.05
N GLU A 243 1.59 -17.19 5.87
CA GLU A 243 3.03 -17.02 5.62
C GLU A 243 3.33 -16.04 4.48
N ALA A 244 2.63 -16.15 3.35
CA ALA A 244 2.80 -15.27 2.19
C ALA A 244 2.50 -13.79 2.50
N ILE A 245 1.70 -13.51 3.52
CA ILE A 245 1.35 -12.17 3.99
C ILE A 245 2.33 -11.72 5.08
N GLN A 246 2.69 -12.62 5.99
CA GLN A 246 3.63 -12.34 7.08
C GLN A 246 4.97 -11.81 6.58
N GLN A 247 5.50 -12.34 5.48
CA GLN A 247 6.78 -11.93 4.91
C GLN A 247 6.91 -10.40 4.75
N ASP A 248 5.79 -9.72 4.47
CA ASP A 248 5.78 -8.26 4.30
C ASP A 248 5.17 -7.53 5.49
N LEU A 249 4.12 -8.08 6.10
CA LEU A 249 3.27 -7.35 7.05
C LEU A 249 3.53 -7.69 8.52
N ALA A 250 4.34 -8.69 8.85
CA ALA A 250 4.67 -9.01 10.25
C ALA A 250 5.17 -7.78 11.06
N PRO A 251 6.05 -6.90 10.52
CA PRO A 251 6.48 -5.73 11.25
C PRO A 251 5.36 -4.74 11.64
N TYR A 252 4.24 -4.78 10.91
CA TYR A 252 3.08 -3.90 11.14
C TYR A 252 2.05 -4.50 12.08
N ALA A 253 2.02 -5.83 12.24
CA ALA A 253 1.01 -6.54 13.03
C ALA A 253 0.88 -5.96 14.45
N ARG A 254 1.99 -5.78 15.15
CA ARG A 254 2.00 -5.22 16.51
C ARG A 254 1.44 -3.80 16.59
N PHE A 255 1.67 -2.96 15.57
CA PHE A 255 1.20 -1.58 15.54
C PHE A 255 -0.30 -1.52 15.22
N MET A 256 -0.84 -2.55 14.58
CA MET A 256 -2.27 -2.74 14.37
C MET A 256 -2.97 -3.42 15.57
N GLY A 257 -2.22 -3.81 16.62
CA GLY A 257 -2.77 -4.42 17.82
C GLY A 257 -2.74 -5.96 17.85
N PHE A 258 -2.02 -6.63 16.91
CA PHE A 258 -1.92 -8.09 16.76
C PHE A 258 -0.56 -8.62 17.29
N ALA A 259 -0.23 -8.33 18.54
CA ALA A 259 1.08 -8.67 19.13
C ALA A 259 1.38 -10.19 19.13
N ASP A 260 0.36 -11.02 19.28
CA ASP A 260 0.51 -12.48 19.48
C ASP A 260 0.78 -13.26 18.17
N VAL A 261 0.62 -12.62 17.01
CA VAL A 261 0.84 -13.28 15.69
C VAL A 261 2.32 -13.57 15.42
N GLN A 262 3.25 -12.84 16.08
CA GLN A 262 4.69 -13.01 15.87
C GLN A 262 5.33 -14.18 16.66
N GLU A 263 4.75 -14.60 17.78
CA GLU A 263 5.33 -15.67 18.62
C GLU A 263 5.00 -17.09 18.15
N ALA A 264 4.00 -17.25 17.28
CA ALA A 264 3.60 -18.56 16.75
C ALA A 264 4.50 -19.10 15.62
N SER A 265 5.50 -18.32 15.15
CA SER A 265 6.32 -18.64 13.97
C SER A 265 7.83 -18.70 14.26
N ALA A 266 8.26 -18.81 15.53
CA ALA A 266 9.67 -18.92 15.93
C ALA A 266 10.01 -20.43 16.26
#